data_a1ebefeb9c2c8f9edd0e4e3460f7c2e8
#
_entry.id   a1ebefeb9c2c8f9edd0e4e3460f7c2e8
#
_cell.length_a   1.000
_cell.length_b   1.000
_cell.length_c   1.000
_cell.angle_alpha   90.00
_cell.angle_beta   90.00
_cell.angle_gamma   90.00
#
_symmetry.space_group_name_H-M   'P 1'
#
loop_
_entity.id
_entity.type
_entity.pdbx_description
1 polymer ?
#
loop_
_entity_poly.entity_id
_entity_poly.type
_entity_poly.pdbx_seq_one_letter_code
_entity_poly.pdbx_strand_id
1 'polypeptide(L)'
;MRPDRSGAPDRTPRPERTPYSREATGLLDQIAERALDDDYYVVRPGRYSRSRGLNTAATALVLTLFTLMVTITAVQYYQDRPSRSETRDALLADIEQGQDLQDDLQLQVTALETEVASLQGDLEKTPAEIADEIAAGATPVRGDGLRITIDPADGSAVGDGELRAMVNELWIGGAEAIAVNGQRWGALTSLRAAGGAITINFSSIGAPYVFSVIGDRDAIRERLETSGEDGYWKRRQNQDELTYAVVDADDQVLPAAPGHRTTITRATPAPTEEGTS
;
A
#
# COMPACT_ATOMS: atom_id res chain seq x y z
N MET A 1 -82.59 13.56 -20.83
CA MET A 1 -82.83 12.13 -21.19
C MET A 1 -81.77 11.29 -20.48
N ARG A 2 -82.15 10.60 -19.37
CA ARG A 2 -81.37 9.52 -18.73
C ARG A 2 -81.49 8.26 -19.56
N PRO A 3 -80.61 7.27 -19.51
CA PRO A 3 -80.48 6.29 -18.45
C PRO A 3 -78.99 5.98 -18.13
N ASP A 4 -78.60 5.69 -16.88
CA ASP A 4 -78.76 4.48 -16.06
C ASP A 4 -77.92 3.26 -16.49
N ARG A 5 -77.09 2.81 -15.54
CA ARG A 5 -76.69 1.42 -15.16
C ARG A 5 -75.23 1.32 -14.78
N SER A 6 -74.97 1.25 -13.48
CA SER A 6 -74.81 -0.05 -12.78
C SER A 6 -73.64 -0.89 -13.24
N GLY A 7 -72.62 -0.91 -12.44
CA GLY A 7 -71.51 -1.86 -12.47
C GLY A 7 -70.84 -1.94 -11.11
N ALA A 8 -71.12 -3.01 -10.38
CA ALA A 8 -70.57 -3.29 -9.05
C ALA A 8 -69.06 -3.47 -9.06
N PRO A 9 -68.35 -3.12 -8.01
CA PRO A 9 -66.92 -3.38 -7.88
C PRO A 9 -66.66 -4.85 -7.51
N ASP A 10 -65.81 -5.41 -8.27
CA ASP A 10 -65.22 -6.74 -8.13
C ASP A 10 -64.50 -6.88 -6.76
N ARG A 11 -64.88 -7.88 -5.98
CA ARG A 11 -64.27 -8.20 -4.70
C ARG A 11 -63.05 -9.06 -4.96
N THR A 12 -61.87 -8.46 -4.95
CA THR A 12 -60.64 -9.22 -4.85
C THR A 12 -60.52 -9.88 -3.46
N PRO A 13 -60.15 -11.15 -3.40
CA PRO A 13 -60.03 -11.89 -2.15
C PRO A 13 -58.83 -11.34 -1.31
N ARG A 14 -59.14 -11.15 -0.04
CA ARG A 14 -58.19 -10.76 1.02
C ARG A 14 -57.16 -11.90 1.20
N PRO A 15 -55.85 -11.66 1.17
CA PRO A 15 -54.88 -12.70 1.43
C PRO A 15 -55.02 -13.23 2.86
N GLU A 16 -55.06 -14.54 3.00
CA GLU A 16 -55.01 -15.24 4.28
C GLU A 16 -53.73 -14.90 5.05
N ARG A 17 -53.92 -14.43 6.26
CA ARG A 17 -52.82 -14.15 7.19
C ARG A 17 -52.26 -15.49 7.66
N THR A 18 -51.00 -15.73 7.34
CA THR A 18 -50.24 -16.90 7.81
C THR A 18 -50.15 -16.95 9.36
N PRO A 19 -50.12 -18.13 9.97
CA PRO A 19 -50.19 -18.31 11.42
C PRO A 19 -48.99 -17.75 12.19
N TYR A 20 -47.90 -17.35 11.52
CA TYR A 20 -46.68 -16.80 12.16
C TYR A 20 -46.85 -15.41 12.79
N SER A 21 -47.91 -14.67 12.45
CA SER A 21 -48.11 -13.31 12.98
C SER A 21 -48.72 -13.31 14.39
N ARG A 22 -49.25 -14.43 14.89
CA ARG A 22 -49.83 -14.49 16.24
C ARG A 22 -48.79 -14.84 17.33
N GLU A 23 -47.77 -15.59 16.97
CA GLU A 23 -46.71 -15.93 17.93
C GLU A 23 -45.74 -14.74 18.15
N ALA A 24 -45.48 -13.94 17.12
CA ALA A 24 -44.61 -12.77 17.21
C ALA A 24 -45.23 -11.65 18.07
N THR A 25 -46.55 -11.43 18.00
CA THR A 25 -47.25 -10.45 18.84
C THR A 25 -47.33 -10.92 20.29
N GLY A 26 -47.49 -12.23 20.52
CA GLY A 26 -47.50 -12.78 21.87
C GLY A 26 -46.15 -12.66 22.60
N LEU A 27 -45.04 -12.78 21.88
CA LEU A 27 -43.69 -12.59 22.43
C LEU A 27 -43.40 -11.13 22.78
N LEU A 28 -43.87 -10.18 21.99
CA LEU A 28 -43.66 -8.75 22.25
C LEU A 28 -44.51 -8.28 23.44
N ASP A 29 -45.75 -8.77 23.57
CA ASP A 29 -46.60 -8.52 24.74
C ASP A 29 -46.01 -9.17 26.01
N GLN A 30 -45.44 -10.35 25.91
CA GLN A 30 -44.79 -11.03 27.04
C GLN A 30 -43.51 -10.34 27.50
N ILE A 31 -42.77 -9.72 26.57
CA ILE A 31 -41.61 -8.90 26.89
C ILE A 31 -42.03 -7.56 27.49
N ALA A 32 -43.10 -6.96 27.00
CA ALA A 32 -43.61 -5.71 27.53
C ALA A 32 -44.18 -5.87 28.95
N GLU A 33 -44.84 -6.99 29.27
CA GLU A 33 -45.33 -7.31 30.62
C GLU A 33 -44.21 -7.62 31.61
N ARG A 34 -43.08 -8.12 31.17
CA ARG A 34 -41.90 -8.39 32.01
C ARG A 34 -40.91 -7.25 32.11
N ALA A 35 -41.03 -6.24 31.24
CA ALA A 35 -40.13 -5.10 31.23
C ALA A 35 -40.43 -4.05 32.31
N LEU A 36 -41.54 -4.15 32.96
CA LEU A 36 -41.88 -3.31 34.12
C LEU A 36 -41.81 -4.16 35.37
N ASP A 37 -40.63 -4.22 35.96
CA ASP A 37 -40.42 -4.76 37.29
C ASP A 37 -41.17 -3.85 38.30
N ASP A 38 -42.11 -4.40 39.07
CA ASP A 38 -42.93 -3.68 40.05
C ASP A 38 -42.09 -2.99 41.14
N ASP A 39 -40.80 -3.30 41.24
CA ASP A 39 -39.85 -2.67 42.16
C ASP A 39 -39.46 -1.23 41.80
N TYR A 40 -39.78 -0.77 40.56
CA TYR A 40 -39.41 0.58 40.15
C TYR A 40 -40.24 1.68 40.80
N TYR A 41 -41.45 1.37 41.34
CA TYR A 41 -42.35 2.37 41.90
C TYR A 41 -42.45 2.37 43.43
N VAL A 42 -41.68 1.52 44.11
CA VAL A 42 -41.67 1.55 45.60
C VAL A 42 -40.59 2.53 46.08
N VAL A 43 -40.74 3.80 45.76
CA VAL A 43 -40.09 4.86 46.52
C VAL A 43 -40.87 5.02 47.82
N ARG A 44 -40.54 4.20 48.84
CA ARG A 44 -41.01 4.50 50.21
C ARG A 44 -40.43 5.88 50.57
N PRO A 45 -41.24 6.88 50.96
CA PRO A 45 -40.73 8.09 51.55
C PRO A 45 -40.21 7.75 52.93
N GLY A 46 -38.94 7.30 52.98
CA GLY A 46 -38.21 7.19 54.23
C GLY A 46 -38.17 8.57 54.89
N ARG A 47 -38.66 8.69 56.10
CA ARG A 47 -38.44 9.83 56.95
C ARG A 47 -36.95 10.07 57.09
N TYR A 48 -36.40 10.88 56.24
CA TYR A 48 -35.03 11.38 56.46
C TYR A 48 -35.05 12.32 57.65
N SER A 49 -34.63 11.79 58.78
CA SER A 49 -34.31 12.58 59.95
C SER A 49 -33.24 13.59 59.53
N ARG A 50 -33.54 14.84 59.70
CA ARG A 50 -32.77 15.99 59.33
C ARG A 50 -31.56 16.16 60.26
N SER A 51 -30.48 15.47 60.00
CA SER A 51 -29.15 15.86 60.49
C SER A 51 -28.48 16.75 59.42
N ARG A 52 -28.90 18.00 59.47
CA ARG A 52 -28.63 19.00 58.42
C ARG A 52 -27.19 19.54 58.35
N GLY A 53 -26.27 19.06 59.17
CA GLY A 53 -24.91 19.60 59.25
C GLY A 53 -23.80 18.65 58.81
N LEU A 54 -23.91 17.37 59.15
CA LEU A 54 -22.85 16.40 58.86
C LEU A 54 -22.91 15.79 57.45
N ASN A 55 -24.11 15.62 56.91
CA ASN A 55 -24.23 15.05 55.52
C ASN A 55 -23.84 16.02 54.44
N THR A 56 -24.10 17.35 54.60
CA THR A 56 -23.69 18.39 53.64
C THR A 56 -22.17 18.57 53.62
N ALA A 57 -21.49 18.48 54.75
CA ALA A 57 -20.05 18.55 54.83
C ALA A 57 -19.38 17.28 54.18
N ALA A 58 -19.94 16.10 54.40
CA ALA A 58 -19.47 14.87 53.80
C ALA A 58 -19.70 14.83 52.28
N THR A 59 -20.88 15.27 51.81
CA THR A 59 -21.14 15.37 50.36
C THR A 59 -20.31 16.43 49.68
N ALA A 60 -20.05 17.58 50.31
CA ALA A 60 -19.16 18.59 49.82
C ALA A 60 -17.70 18.08 49.70
N LEU A 61 -17.22 17.31 50.70
CA LEU A 61 -15.89 16.72 50.68
C LEU A 61 -15.75 15.67 49.57
N VAL A 62 -16.76 14.82 49.37
CA VAL A 62 -16.75 13.83 48.26
C VAL A 62 -16.77 14.53 46.90
N LEU A 63 -17.60 15.57 46.73
CA LEU A 63 -17.62 16.33 45.48
C LEU A 63 -16.32 17.07 45.19
N THR A 64 -15.66 17.64 46.21
CA THR A 64 -14.35 18.29 46.02
C THR A 64 -13.26 17.28 45.69
N LEU A 65 -13.24 16.10 46.32
CA LEU A 65 -12.32 15.03 45.96
C LEU A 65 -12.58 14.51 44.54
N PHE A 66 -13.82 14.35 44.17
CA PHE A 66 -14.19 13.91 42.82
C PHE A 66 -13.80 14.97 41.75
N THR A 67 -14.10 16.23 42.00
CA THR A 67 -13.64 17.31 41.07
C THR A 67 -12.14 17.43 41.00
N LEU A 68 -11.43 17.25 42.12
CA LEU A 68 -9.97 17.24 42.14
C LEU A 68 -9.42 16.05 41.31
N MET A 69 -9.98 14.85 41.49
CA MET A 69 -9.59 13.66 40.71
C MET A 69 -9.85 13.85 39.22
N VAL A 70 -11.01 14.38 38.83
CA VAL A 70 -11.33 14.68 37.43
C VAL A 70 -10.39 15.73 36.86
N THR A 71 -10.05 16.77 37.65
CA THR A 71 -9.13 17.82 37.20
C THR A 71 -7.71 17.26 37.01
N ILE A 72 -7.20 16.43 37.94
CA ILE A 72 -5.89 15.79 37.82
C ILE A 72 -5.88 14.89 36.58
N THR A 73 -6.90 14.06 36.39
CA THR A 73 -7.00 13.19 35.22
C THR A 73 -7.08 13.96 33.92
N ALA A 74 -7.83 15.07 33.89
CA ALA A 74 -7.91 15.95 32.72
C ALA A 74 -6.56 16.61 32.42
N VAL A 75 -5.85 17.12 33.44
CA VAL A 75 -4.53 17.72 33.26
C VAL A 75 -3.51 16.70 32.79
N GLN A 76 -3.49 15.51 33.37
CA GLN A 76 -2.62 14.41 32.90
C GLN A 76 -2.96 14.00 31.47
N TYR A 77 -4.25 13.88 31.13
CA TYR A 77 -4.68 13.56 29.78
C TYR A 77 -4.30 14.65 28.76
N TYR A 78 -4.24 15.90 29.15
CA TYR A 78 -3.76 17.00 28.29
C TYR A 78 -2.22 17.08 28.23
N GLN A 79 -1.51 16.70 29.30
CA GLN A 79 -0.04 16.66 29.35
C GLN A 79 0.54 15.41 28.68
N ASP A 80 -0.13 14.27 28.78
CA ASP A 80 0.28 13.00 28.17
C ASP A 80 -0.20 12.85 26.70
N ARG A 81 -0.79 13.89 26.11
CA ARG A 81 -0.91 13.93 24.66
C ARG A 81 0.47 14.34 24.09
N PRO A 82 1.34 13.38 23.70
CA PRO A 82 2.35 13.72 22.72
C PRO A 82 1.57 14.29 21.56
N SER A 83 1.85 15.52 21.19
CA SER A 83 1.14 16.12 20.08
C SER A 83 1.32 15.16 18.91
N ARG A 84 0.24 14.78 18.24
CA ARG A 84 0.33 13.87 17.07
C ARG A 84 1.33 14.38 16.04
N SER A 85 1.61 15.70 16.07
CA SER A 85 2.67 16.34 15.32
C SER A 85 4.06 15.90 15.78
N GLU A 86 4.38 15.90 17.08
CA GLU A 86 5.71 15.49 17.59
C GLU A 86 6.01 14.01 17.30
N THR A 87 4.99 13.13 17.43
CA THR A 87 5.18 11.72 17.10
C THR A 87 5.34 11.53 15.58
N ARG A 88 4.61 12.30 14.77
CA ARG A 88 4.74 12.26 13.31
C ARG A 88 6.09 12.80 12.87
N ASP A 89 6.53 13.91 13.45
CA ASP A 89 7.81 14.52 13.13
C ASP A 89 8.99 13.63 13.57
N ALA A 90 8.89 12.97 14.73
CA ALA A 90 9.86 11.96 15.17
C ALA A 90 9.89 10.75 14.22
N LEU A 91 8.73 10.23 13.79
CA LEU A 91 8.68 9.13 12.83
C LEU A 91 9.21 9.52 11.45
N LEU A 92 8.97 10.76 11.01
CA LEU A 92 9.52 11.25 9.75
C LEU A 92 11.05 11.38 9.85
N ALA A 93 11.58 11.88 10.97
CA ALA A 93 13.03 11.94 11.21
C ALA A 93 13.65 10.54 11.27
N ASP A 94 12.99 9.57 11.91
CA ASP A 94 13.45 8.17 11.93
C ASP A 94 13.45 7.54 10.53
N ILE A 95 12.44 7.85 9.70
CA ILE A 95 12.39 7.39 8.31
C ILE A 95 13.52 8.04 7.49
N GLU A 96 13.71 9.34 7.62
CA GLU A 96 14.79 10.07 6.94
C GLU A 96 16.16 9.51 7.33
N GLN A 97 16.40 9.33 8.63
CA GLN A 97 17.64 8.71 9.12
C GLN A 97 17.81 7.27 8.63
N GLY A 98 16.71 6.51 8.54
CA GLY A 98 16.72 5.15 7.99
C GLY A 98 17.05 5.13 6.49
N GLN A 99 16.56 6.11 5.74
CA GLN A 99 16.86 6.27 4.32
C GLN A 99 18.32 6.68 4.11
N ASP A 100 18.82 7.65 4.87
CA ASP A 100 20.22 8.08 4.81
C ASP A 100 21.18 6.93 5.13
N LEU A 101 20.87 6.13 6.14
CA LEU A 101 21.65 4.93 6.47
C LEU A 101 21.59 3.89 5.36
N GLN A 102 20.43 3.70 4.74
CA GLN A 102 20.28 2.77 3.63
C GLN A 102 21.09 3.22 2.42
N ASP A 103 21.06 4.51 2.10
CA ASP A 103 21.84 5.10 1.01
C ASP A 103 23.35 4.96 1.25
N ASP A 104 23.81 5.22 2.48
CA ASP A 104 25.23 5.07 2.87
C ASP A 104 25.68 3.60 2.77
N LEU A 105 24.86 2.67 3.26
CA LEU A 105 25.14 1.23 3.11
C LEU A 105 25.15 0.80 1.65
N GLN A 106 24.26 1.34 0.82
CA GLN A 106 24.22 1.05 -0.62
C GLN A 106 25.48 1.56 -1.32
N LEU A 107 25.95 2.75 -0.96
CA LEU A 107 27.21 3.29 -1.47
C LEU A 107 28.40 2.44 -1.05
N GLN A 108 28.44 1.97 0.21
CA GLN A 108 29.49 1.07 0.71
C GLN A 108 29.47 -0.27 -0.03
N VAL A 109 28.30 -0.86 -0.24
CA VAL A 109 28.14 -2.10 -1.01
C VAL A 109 28.67 -1.90 -2.44
N THR A 110 28.29 -0.82 -3.10
CA THR A 110 28.75 -0.52 -4.47
C THR A 110 30.26 -0.30 -4.52
N ALA A 111 30.83 0.36 -3.53
CA ALA A 111 32.27 0.56 -3.43
C ALA A 111 33.03 -0.77 -3.23
N LEU A 112 32.54 -1.61 -2.31
CA LEU A 112 33.10 -2.95 -2.07
C LEU A 112 32.95 -3.87 -3.29
N GLU A 113 31.82 -3.83 -3.97
CA GLU A 113 31.61 -4.60 -5.23
C GLU A 113 32.60 -4.14 -6.33
N THR A 114 32.85 -2.84 -6.41
CA THR A 114 33.85 -2.26 -7.34
C THR A 114 35.26 -2.71 -6.97
N GLU A 115 35.60 -2.72 -5.68
CA GLU A 115 36.88 -3.20 -5.18
C GLU A 115 37.08 -4.69 -5.46
N VAL A 116 36.07 -5.51 -5.18
CA VAL A 116 36.08 -6.95 -5.52
C VAL A 116 36.23 -7.15 -7.02
N ALA A 117 35.49 -6.40 -7.85
CA ALA A 117 35.60 -6.45 -9.31
C ALA A 117 37.01 -6.06 -9.77
N SER A 118 37.64 -5.06 -9.16
CA SER A 118 39.02 -4.66 -9.48
C SER A 118 40.04 -5.72 -9.10
N LEU A 119 39.87 -6.38 -7.96
CA LEU A 119 40.73 -7.48 -7.51
C LEU A 119 40.53 -8.75 -8.34
N GLN A 120 39.34 -8.97 -8.88
CA GLN A 120 39.04 -10.10 -9.80
C GLN A 120 39.42 -9.76 -11.25
N GLY A 121 39.64 -8.49 -11.58
CA GLY A 121 39.90 -8.02 -12.94
C GLY A 121 41.23 -8.38 -13.55
N ASP A 122 42.13 -9.05 -12.80
CA ASP A 122 43.36 -9.63 -13.33
C ASP A 122 43.15 -10.99 -14.06
N LEU A 123 41.91 -11.51 -14.03
CA LEU A 123 41.50 -12.62 -14.88
C LEU A 123 40.91 -12.02 -16.16
N GLU A 124 41.61 -12.13 -17.28
CA GLU A 124 41.09 -11.74 -18.60
C GLU A 124 39.78 -12.48 -18.88
N LYS A 125 38.64 -11.80 -18.57
CA LYS A 125 37.30 -12.30 -18.91
C LYS A 125 37.17 -12.34 -20.42
N THR A 126 36.67 -13.43 -20.94
CA THR A 126 36.32 -13.52 -22.35
C THR A 126 35.12 -12.57 -22.68
N PRO A 127 35.01 -12.10 -23.92
CA PRO A 127 33.86 -11.31 -24.34
C PRO A 127 32.52 -12.00 -24.08
N ALA A 128 32.48 -13.35 -24.13
CA ALA A 128 31.28 -14.11 -23.83
C ALA A 128 30.91 -14.05 -22.33
N GLU A 129 31.89 -14.16 -21.44
CA GLU A 129 31.66 -14.05 -19.98
C GLU A 129 31.17 -12.64 -19.61
N ILE A 130 31.71 -11.59 -20.25
CA ILE A 130 31.23 -10.22 -20.06
C ILE A 130 29.79 -10.09 -20.53
N ALA A 131 29.44 -10.65 -21.69
CA ALA A 131 28.07 -10.61 -22.21
C ALA A 131 27.09 -11.35 -21.29
N ASP A 132 27.48 -12.50 -20.74
CA ASP A 132 26.69 -13.27 -19.79
C ASP A 132 26.48 -12.49 -18.47
N GLU A 133 27.50 -11.81 -17.96
CA GLU A 133 27.40 -10.96 -16.77
C GLU A 133 26.46 -9.76 -17.00
N ILE A 134 26.52 -9.13 -18.17
CA ILE A 134 25.62 -8.06 -18.56
C ILE A 134 24.18 -8.57 -18.62
N ALA A 135 23.96 -9.72 -19.27
CA ALA A 135 22.64 -10.34 -19.37
C ALA A 135 22.08 -10.77 -18.02
N ALA A 136 22.93 -11.26 -17.12
CA ALA A 136 22.55 -11.55 -15.75
C ALA A 136 22.30 -10.30 -14.89
N GLY A 137 22.72 -9.12 -15.37
CA GLY A 137 22.66 -7.88 -14.60
C GLY A 137 23.76 -7.80 -13.52
N ALA A 138 24.81 -8.61 -13.61
CA ALA A 138 25.85 -8.70 -12.59
C ALA A 138 26.84 -7.52 -12.64
N THR A 139 26.87 -6.78 -13.74
CA THR A 139 27.75 -5.63 -13.95
C THR A 139 26.95 -4.36 -14.24
N PRO A 140 27.45 -3.16 -13.85
CA PRO A 140 26.89 -1.90 -14.32
C PRO A 140 26.99 -1.82 -15.84
N VAL A 141 25.99 -1.18 -16.45
CA VAL A 141 25.95 -0.97 -17.90
C VAL A 141 25.72 0.49 -18.23
N ARG A 142 26.20 0.91 -19.38
CA ARG A 142 26.04 2.26 -19.91
C ARG A 142 25.48 2.21 -21.33
N GLY A 143 24.54 3.08 -21.62
CA GLY A 143 23.98 3.18 -22.97
C GLY A 143 22.87 4.19 -23.08
N ASP A 144 22.41 4.36 -24.30
CA ASP A 144 21.29 5.22 -24.64
C ASP A 144 19.97 4.48 -24.48
N GLY A 145 18.90 5.24 -24.28
CA GLY A 145 17.58 4.65 -24.15
C GLY A 145 16.52 5.64 -23.72
N LEU A 146 15.62 5.19 -22.86
CA LEU A 146 14.49 5.98 -22.37
C LEU A 146 14.52 6.13 -20.86
N ARG A 147 13.98 7.25 -20.39
CA ARG A 147 13.59 7.43 -18.99
C ARG A 147 12.09 7.62 -18.93
N ILE A 148 11.41 6.76 -18.16
CA ILE A 148 9.97 6.82 -17.98
C ILE A 148 9.72 7.18 -16.51
N THR A 149 8.91 8.22 -16.30
CA THR A 149 8.57 8.68 -14.95
C THR A 149 7.06 8.54 -14.76
N ILE A 150 6.67 7.92 -13.64
CA ILE A 150 5.29 7.79 -13.21
C ILE A 150 5.23 8.37 -11.80
N ASP A 151 4.55 9.52 -11.67
CA ASP A 151 4.42 10.22 -10.40
C ASP A 151 2.94 10.36 -10.06
N PRO A 152 2.41 9.53 -9.15
CA PRO A 152 1.02 9.61 -8.73
C PRO A 152 0.81 10.86 -7.88
N ALA A 153 -0.28 11.58 -8.10
CA ALA A 153 -0.73 12.66 -7.23
C ALA A 153 -1.21 12.11 -5.88
N ASP A 154 -1.37 13.01 -4.90
CA ASP A 154 -1.90 12.68 -3.59
C ASP A 154 -3.24 11.95 -3.69
N GLY A 155 -3.31 10.73 -3.15
CA GLY A 155 -4.50 9.89 -3.17
C GLY A 155 -4.61 8.94 -4.38
N SER A 156 -3.75 9.06 -5.38
CA SER A 156 -3.61 8.10 -6.47
C SER A 156 -2.59 7.03 -6.09
N ALA A 157 -2.92 5.76 -6.27
CA ALA A 157 -2.01 4.65 -5.99
C ALA A 157 -1.59 3.96 -7.29
N VAL A 158 -0.31 3.63 -7.37
CA VAL A 158 0.26 2.76 -8.42
C VAL A 158 0.52 1.40 -7.79
N GLY A 159 0.00 0.34 -8.41
CA GLY A 159 0.15 -1.02 -7.93
C GLY A 159 1.42 -1.71 -8.45
N ASP A 160 1.91 -2.70 -7.71
CA ASP A 160 3.05 -3.52 -8.13
C ASP A 160 2.78 -4.27 -9.44
N GLY A 161 1.53 -4.64 -9.71
CA GLY A 161 1.12 -5.25 -10.98
C GLY A 161 1.30 -4.32 -12.18
N GLU A 162 1.02 -3.03 -12.02
CA GLU A 162 1.16 -2.03 -13.06
C GLU A 162 2.63 -1.75 -13.40
N LEU A 163 3.48 -1.62 -12.37
CA LEU A 163 4.92 -1.46 -12.58
C LEU A 163 5.54 -2.70 -13.23
N ARG A 164 5.05 -3.90 -12.88
CA ARG A 164 5.50 -5.15 -13.49
C ARG A 164 5.06 -5.26 -14.95
N ALA A 165 3.84 -4.81 -15.28
CA ALA A 165 3.37 -4.76 -16.66
C ALA A 165 4.26 -3.85 -17.51
N MET A 166 4.57 -2.65 -17.01
CA MET A 166 5.51 -1.73 -17.67
C MET A 166 6.86 -2.39 -17.94
N VAL A 167 7.48 -3.02 -16.93
CA VAL A 167 8.77 -3.71 -17.12
C VAL A 167 8.68 -4.82 -18.17
N ASN A 168 7.61 -5.60 -18.18
CA ASN A 168 7.43 -6.66 -19.17
C ASN A 168 7.34 -6.10 -20.59
N GLU A 169 6.60 -5.01 -20.79
CA GLU A 169 6.49 -4.37 -22.10
C GLU A 169 7.82 -3.78 -22.56
N LEU A 170 8.60 -3.24 -21.64
CA LEU A 170 9.95 -2.74 -21.95
C LEU A 170 10.88 -3.87 -22.41
N TRP A 171 10.86 -5.02 -21.75
CA TRP A 171 11.63 -6.21 -22.18
C TRP A 171 11.18 -6.72 -23.55
N ILE A 172 9.87 -6.80 -23.79
CA ILE A 172 9.33 -7.22 -25.09
C ILE A 172 9.69 -6.19 -26.17
N GLY A 173 9.79 -4.92 -25.83
CA GLY A 173 10.20 -3.84 -26.71
C GLY A 173 11.69 -3.82 -27.05
N GLY A 174 12.47 -4.78 -26.51
CA GLY A 174 13.91 -4.88 -26.83
C GLY A 174 14.80 -4.10 -25.87
N ALA A 175 14.35 -3.81 -24.66
CA ALA A 175 15.24 -3.25 -23.64
C ALA A 175 16.38 -4.24 -23.34
N GLU A 176 17.61 -3.74 -23.28
CA GLU A 176 18.82 -4.51 -22.93
C GLU A 176 19.11 -4.46 -21.43
N ALA A 177 18.70 -3.37 -20.79
CA ALA A 177 18.82 -3.21 -19.35
C ALA A 177 17.73 -2.26 -18.82
N ILE A 178 17.19 -2.61 -17.66
CA ILE A 178 16.16 -1.82 -16.96
C ILE A 178 16.58 -1.65 -15.49
N ALA A 179 16.38 -0.45 -14.96
CA ALA A 179 16.41 -0.17 -13.54
C ALA A 179 15.18 0.63 -13.13
N VAL A 180 14.62 0.34 -11.97
CA VAL A 180 13.48 1.08 -11.41
C VAL A 180 13.93 1.71 -10.10
N ASN A 181 13.84 3.04 -10.00
CA ASN A 181 14.36 3.82 -8.87
C ASN A 181 15.81 3.43 -8.50
N GLY A 182 16.67 3.25 -9.53
CA GLY A 182 18.05 2.84 -9.33
C GLY A 182 18.27 1.35 -9.00
N GLN A 183 17.21 0.56 -8.86
CA GLN A 183 17.33 -0.89 -8.62
C GLN A 183 17.36 -1.64 -9.97
N ARG A 184 18.52 -2.26 -10.30
CA ARG A 184 18.66 -3.03 -11.52
C ARG A 184 17.68 -4.19 -11.56
N TRP A 185 16.99 -4.32 -12.68
CA TRP A 185 16.08 -5.43 -12.93
C TRP A 185 16.83 -6.59 -13.60
N GLY A 186 16.79 -7.76 -13.01
CA GLY A 186 17.38 -8.98 -13.52
C GLY A 186 16.43 -10.17 -13.37
N ALA A 187 16.87 -11.35 -13.75
CA ALA A 187 16.07 -12.59 -13.76
C ALA A 187 15.49 -12.95 -12.37
N LEU A 188 16.20 -12.63 -11.30
CA LEU A 188 15.79 -12.93 -9.92
C LEU A 188 15.19 -11.72 -9.19
N THR A 189 14.90 -10.63 -9.89
CA THR A 189 14.30 -9.45 -9.27
C THR A 189 12.87 -9.74 -8.84
N SER A 190 12.56 -9.40 -7.60
CA SER A 190 11.20 -9.51 -7.05
C SER A 190 10.61 -8.14 -6.81
N LEU A 191 9.41 -7.91 -7.34
CA LEU A 191 8.60 -6.74 -7.08
C LEU A 191 7.35 -7.16 -6.30
N ARG A 192 7.07 -6.51 -5.18
CA ARG A 192 5.92 -6.82 -4.32
C ARG A 192 5.35 -5.59 -3.66
N ALA A 193 4.04 -5.58 -3.48
CA ALA A 193 3.39 -4.66 -2.56
C ALA A 193 3.47 -5.23 -1.13
N ALA A 194 3.89 -4.43 -0.17
CA ALA A 194 3.98 -4.79 1.24
C ALA A 194 3.58 -3.60 2.11
N GLY A 195 2.49 -3.72 2.87
CA GLY A 195 2.07 -2.71 3.84
C GLY A 195 1.77 -1.32 3.26
N GLY A 196 1.35 -1.26 1.98
CA GLY A 196 1.10 0.01 1.29
C GLY A 196 2.33 0.61 0.59
N ALA A 197 3.51 0.00 0.73
CA ALA A 197 4.72 0.33 -0.01
C ALA A 197 5.00 -0.71 -1.08
N ILE A 198 5.70 -0.31 -2.14
CA ILE A 198 6.23 -1.23 -3.16
C ILE A 198 7.68 -1.52 -2.82
N THR A 199 8.08 -2.77 -2.90
CA THR A 199 9.45 -3.21 -2.64
C THR A 199 10.04 -3.90 -3.85
N ILE A 200 11.27 -3.54 -4.20
CA ILE A 200 12.11 -4.26 -5.17
C ILE A 200 13.27 -4.90 -4.41
N ASN A 201 13.41 -6.21 -4.51
CA ASN A 201 14.48 -6.95 -3.81
C ASN A 201 14.59 -6.64 -2.32
N PHE A 202 13.44 -6.47 -1.64
CA PHE A 202 13.31 -6.06 -0.23
C PHE A 202 13.64 -4.59 0.07
N SER A 203 14.08 -3.81 -0.91
CA SER A 203 14.23 -2.35 -0.78
C SER A 203 12.91 -1.68 -1.10
N SER A 204 12.44 -0.82 -0.21
CA SER A 204 11.22 -0.04 -0.42
C SER A 204 11.48 1.04 -1.47
N ILE A 205 10.58 1.16 -2.43
CA ILE A 205 10.59 2.25 -3.41
C ILE A 205 9.32 3.09 -3.24
N GLY A 206 9.46 4.38 -3.47
CA GLY A 206 8.36 5.34 -3.45
C GLY A 206 8.23 6.08 -4.76
N ALA A 207 7.17 6.85 -4.88
CA ALA A 207 6.97 7.78 -5.98
C ALA A 207 7.99 8.96 -5.88
N PRO A 208 8.40 9.51 -7.01
CA PRO A 208 8.09 9.07 -8.37
C PRO A 208 8.76 7.74 -8.73
N TYR A 209 8.06 6.90 -9.51
CA TYR A 209 8.62 5.67 -10.05
C TYR A 209 9.37 6.00 -11.35
N VAL A 210 10.68 5.85 -11.33
CA VAL A 210 11.55 6.20 -12.45
C VAL A 210 12.14 4.94 -13.05
N PHE A 211 11.76 4.63 -14.28
CA PHE A 211 12.35 3.56 -15.08
C PHE A 211 13.48 4.14 -15.92
N SER A 212 14.69 3.66 -15.72
CA SER A 212 15.82 3.90 -16.59
C SER A 212 16.00 2.69 -17.50
N VAL A 213 15.95 2.88 -18.79
CA VAL A 213 15.90 1.80 -19.78
C VAL A 213 16.99 2.03 -20.81
N ILE A 214 17.85 1.05 -21.03
CA ILE A 214 18.82 1.04 -22.13
C ILE A 214 18.29 0.13 -23.23
N GLY A 215 18.36 0.57 -24.49
CA GLY A 215 17.89 -0.16 -25.66
C GLY A 215 17.46 0.77 -26.80
N ASP A 216 16.95 0.17 -27.88
CA ASP A 216 16.44 0.90 -29.03
C ASP A 216 15.19 1.69 -28.64
N ARG A 217 15.31 3.03 -28.67
CA ARG A 217 14.26 3.97 -28.24
C ARG A 217 13.00 3.85 -29.07
N ASP A 218 13.16 3.70 -30.38
CA ASP A 218 12.04 3.69 -31.31
C ASP A 218 11.26 2.37 -31.18
N ALA A 219 11.98 1.24 -31.11
CA ALA A 219 11.37 -0.07 -30.90
C ALA A 219 10.63 -0.15 -29.56
N ILE A 220 11.21 0.38 -28.49
CA ILE A 220 10.57 0.40 -27.17
C ILE A 220 9.31 1.28 -27.18
N ARG A 221 9.35 2.47 -27.79
CA ARG A 221 8.17 3.33 -27.91
C ARG A 221 7.07 2.69 -28.74
N GLU A 222 7.42 2.13 -29.90
CA GLU A 222 6.47 1.41 -30.76
C GLU A 222 5.80 0.27 -29.98
N ARG A 223 6.58 -0.44 -29.17
CA ARG A 223 6.03 -1.52 -28.32
C ARG A 223 5.05 -0.98 -27.29
N LEU A 224 5.39 0.08 -26.54
CA LEU A 224 4.52 0.69 -25.56
C LEU A 224 3.21 1.19 -26.17
N GLU A 225 3.27 1.76 -27.38
CA GLU A 225 2.08 2.21 -28.09
C GLU A 225 1.22 1.04 -28.58
N THR A 226 1.81 0.02 -29.17
CA THR A 226 1.10 -1.11 -29.77
C THR A 226 0.52 -2.08 -28.71
N SER A 227 1.16 -2.22 -27.55
CA SER A 227 0.63 -2.99 -26.44
C SER A 227 -0.53 -2.30 -25.72
N GLY A 228 -0.67 -1.00 -25.92
CA GLY A 228 -1.64 -0.17 -25.22
C GLY A 228 -1.19 0.31 -23.85
N GLU A 229 0.04 -0.01 -23.42
CA GLU A 229 0.60 0.41 -22.13
C GLU A 229 0.73 1.94 -22.06
N ASP A 230 1.29 2.58 -23.10
CA ASP A 230 1.35 4.03 -23.21
C ASP A 230 -0.05 4.67 -23.13
N GLY A 231 -1.02 4.10 -23.85
CA GLY A 231 -2.42 4.53 -23.80
C GLY A 231 -3.06 4.35 -22.43
N TYR A 232 -2.68 3.31 -21.67
CA TYR A 232 -3.13 3.09 -20.32
C TYR A 232 -2.65 4.21 -19.37
N TRP A 233 -1.35 4.53 -19.38
CA TRP A 233 -0.78 5.57 -18.52
C TRP A 233 -1.26 6.97 -18.89
N LYS A 234 -1.41 7.26 -20.16
CA LYS A 234 -2.01 8.54 -20.64
C LYS A 234 -3.47 8.69 -20.19
N ARG A 235 -4.26 7.61 -20.17
CA ARG A 235 -5.63 7.66 -19.60
C ARG A 235 -5.60 7.90 -18.10
N ARG A 236 -4.72 7.22 -17.36
CA ARG A 236 -4.55 7.43 -15.93
C ARG A 236 -4.10 8.85 -15.60
N GLN A 237 -3.20 9.40 -16.39
CA GLN A 237 -2.78 10.80 -16.26
C GLN A 237 -3.97 11.76 -16.35
N ASN A 238 -4.92 11.50 -17.24
CA ASN A 238 -6.10 12.35 -17.40
C ASN A 238 -7.18 12.12 -16.34
N GLN A 239 -7.24 10.96 -15.72
CA GLN A 239 -8.28 10.56 -14.76
C GLN A 239 -7.85 10.74 -13.31
N ASP A 240 -6.61 10.41 -13.00
CA ASP A 240 -6.10 10.25 -11.64
C ASP A 240 -5.09 11.36 -11.26
N GLU A 241 -4.92 12.38 -12.12
CA GLU A 241 -3.98 13.50 -11.94
C GLU A 241 -2.52 13.05 -11.71
N LEU A 242 -2.15 11.85 -12.19
CA LEU A 242 -0.76 11.40 -12.14
C LEU A 242 0.06 12.03 -13.28
N THR A 243 1.38 12.13 -13.07
CA THR A 243 2.31 12.52 -14.14
C THR A 243 2.88 11.26 -14.79
N TYR A 244 2.76 11.18 -16.13
CA TYR A 244 3.40 10.16 -16.94
C TYR A 244 4.25 10.82 -18.04
N ALA A 245 5.53 10.54 -18.04
CA ALA A 245 6.47 11.12 -19.00
C ALA A 245 7.44 10.06 -19.54
N VAL A 246 7.64 10.05 -20.85
CA VAL A 246 8.63 9.23 -21.55
C VAL A 246 9.58 10.16 -22.29
N VAL A 247 10.83 10.17 -21.89
CA VAL A 247 11.85 11.05 -22.44
C VAL A 247 13.06 10.25 -22.92
N ASP A 248 13.76 10.76 -23.92
CA ASP A 248 15.05 10.22 -24.33
C ASP A 248 16.08 10.47 -23.24
N ALA A 249 16.93 9.50 -23.06
CA ALA A 249 18.02 9.59 -22.11
C ALA A 249 19.30 9.04 -22.76
N ASP A 250 20.29 9.92 -22.89
CA ASP A 250 21.58 9.61 -23.46
C ASP A 250 22.55 9.19 -22.35
N ASP A 251 23.44 8.28 -22.66
CA ASP A 251 24.56 7.89 -21.82
C ASP A 251 24.17 7.56 -20.38
N GLN A 252 23.06 6.85 -20.19
CA GLN A 252 22.59 6.41 -18.86
C GLN A 252 23.53 5.35 -18.31
N VAL A 253 23.76 5.41 -16.99
CA VAL A 253 24.46 4.35 -16.25
C VAL A 253 23.46 3.66 -15.35
N LEU A 254 23.27 2.36 -15.56
CA LEU A 254 22.44 1.53 -14.71
C LEU A 254 23.35 0.68 -13.81
N PRO A 255 23.07 0.59 -12.51
CA PRO A 255 23.89 -0.19 -11.58
C PRO A 255 23.82 -1.69 -11.85
N ALA A 256 24.69 -2.47 -11.22
CA ALA A 256 24.54 -3.91 -11.12
C ALA A 256 23.38 -4.29 -10.20
N ALA A 257 22.77 -5.44 -10.43
CA ALA A 257 21.88 -6.04 -9.44
C ALA A 257 22.69 -6.55 -8.25
N PRO A 258 22.11 -6.61 -7.04
CA PRO A 258 22.82 -7.14 -5.88
C PRO A 258 23.37 -8.55 -6.13
N GLY A 259 24.60 -8.82 -5.73
CA GLY A 259 25.34 -10.06 -6.06
C GLY A 259 24.59 -11.34 -5.69
N HIS A 260 23.84 -11.35 -4.58
CA HIS A 260 22.98 -12.50 -4.20
C HIS A 260 21.82 -12.78 -5.17
N ARG A 261 21.56 -11.87 -6.13
CA ARG A 261 20.52 -11.98 -7.17
C ARG A 261 21.07 -12.34 -8.54
N THR A 262 22.38 -12.40 -8.68
CA THR A 262 23.06 -12.73 -9.93
C THR A 262 23.88 -14.02 -9.86
N THR A 263 24.23 -14.48 -8.65
CA THR A 263 25.06 -15.67 -8.46
C THR A 263 24.20 -16.93 -8.46
N ILE A 264 24.54 -17.87 -9.36
CA ILE A 264 23.97 -19.21 -9.41
C ILE A 264 24.91 -20.13 -8.58
N THR A 265 24.38 -20.73 -7.50
CA THR A 265 25.18 -21.52 -6.56
C THR A 265 24.99 -23.03 -6.68
N ARG A 266 23.96 -23.48 -7.37
CA ARG A 266 23.59 -24.91 -7.41
C ARG A 266 23.36 -25.47 -8.81
N ALA A 267 23.19 -24.62 -9.84
CA ALA A 267 23.04 -25.06 -11.21
C ALA A 267 24.44 -25.12 -11.87
N THR A 268 24.70 -26.14 -12.62
CA THR A 268 25.90 -26.31 -13.47
C THR A 268 25.44 -26.39 -14.92
N PRO A 269 26.26 -25.94 -15.89
CA PRO A 269 25.94 -26.08 -17.30
C PRO A 269 25.73 -27.55 -17.67
N ALA A 270 24.68 -27.84 -18.42
CA ALA A 270 24.51 -29.14 -19.01
C ALA A 270 25.59 -29.37 -20.10
N PRO A 271 26.12 -30.59 -20.26
CA PRO A 271 27.04 -30.86 -21.35
C PRO A 271 26.33 -30.56 -22.68
N THR A 272 26.97 -29.76 -23.53
CA THR A 272 26.50 -29.54 -24.90
C THR A 272 26.73 -30.84 -25.66
N GLU A 273 25.67 -31.50 -26.12
CA GLU A 273 25.80 -32.59 -27.07
C GLU A 273 26.33 -31.96 -28.37
N GLU A 274 27.62 -32.15 -28.65
CA GLU A 274 28.17 -31.87 -29.94
C GLU A 274 27.45 -32.78 -30.95
N GLY A 275 26.60 -32.14 -31.78
CA GLY A 275 25.84 -32.82 -32.81
C GLY A 275 26.81 -33.59 -33.72
N THR A 276 26.77 -34.88 -33.63
CA THR A 276 27.39 -35.79 -34.59
C THR A 276 26.69 -35.60 -35.94
N SER A 277 27.35 -34.90 -36.84
CA SER A 277 26.93 -34.75 -38.25
C SER A 277 27.32 -35.99 -39.04
#